data_96329f5c4ba5e570f53b81e5efd69616
#
_entry.id   96329f5c4ba5e570f53b81e5efd69616
#
_cell.length_a   1.000
_cell.length_b   1.000
_cell.length_c   1.000
_cell.angle_alpha   90.00
_cell.angle_beta   90.00
_cell.angle_gamma   90.00
#
_symmetry.space_group_name_H-M   'P 1'
#
loop_
_entity.id
_entity.type
_entity.pdbx_description
1 polymer ?
#
loop_
_entity_poly.entity_id
_entity_poly.type
_entity_poly.pdbx_seq_one_letter_code
_entity_poly.pdbx_strand_id
1 'polypeptide(L)'
;MTDISTGVSTDASADVTGLRADGVSRTAGGALVLDDVTLAPRPGTLTGLLGPNGSGKSTLLRVLAGVLAPDSGVVTLDGDRLSTVPRRTVARQVAVVEQHADTQVDLTVADAVRLGRVPHRRAWSPSTAADEEAVRSALARTGLTDLAARSWRTLSGGERQRVQIARALAQEPRELLLDEPTNHLDIQHQLDLMALVAGLRLTCVMALHDLNLAAMFCDHVVVLHEGRTMAAGPVEEVLTERLIADVYRVRASVTREGPDGRPHIRFLGPAQAPAPGG
;
A
#
# COMPACT_ATOMS: atom_id res chain seq x y z
N MET A 1 -45.66 23.21 -18.05
CA MET A 1 -44.42 22.78 -18.68
C MET A 1 -43.34 23.68 -18.14
N THR A 2 -42.71 23.23 -17.09
CA THR A 2 -41.62 23.99 -16.44
C THR A 2 -40.48 23.03 -16.29
N ASP A 3 -39.47 23.26 -17.11
CA ASP A 3 -38.24 22.50 -17.22
C ASP A 3 -37.34 22.79 -16.00
N ILE A 4 -37.08 21.83 -15.15
CA ILE A 4 -36.12 21.94 -14.06
C ILE A 4 -34.84 21.21 -14.50
N SER A 5 -33.95 21.98 -15.14
CA SER A 5 -32.58 21.57 -15.40
C SER A 5 -31.81 21.59 -14.10
N THR A 6 -31.59 20.41 -13.52
CA THR A 6 -30.70 20.21 -12.35
C THR A 6 -29.26 20.19 -12.85
N GLY A 7 -28.62 21.36 -12.77
CA GLY A 7 -27.18 21.47 -13.00
C GLY A 7 -26.41 20.75 -11.90
N VAL A 8 -25.85 19.62 -12.20
CA VAL A 8 -24.78 18.99 -11.38
C VAL A 8 -23.53 19.82 -11.59
N SER A 9 -23.26 20.70 -10.62
CA SER A 9 -22.00 21.43 -10.53
C SER A 9 -20.91 20.42 -10.15
N THR A 10 -20.13 19.99 -11.13
CA THR A 10 -18.86 19.30 -10.89
C THR A 10 -17.88 20.33 -10.33
N ASP A 11 -17.70 20.31 -9.03
CA ASP A 11 -16.65 21.07 -8.34
C ASP A 11 -15.29 20.40 -8.67
N ALA A 12 -14.72 20.79 -9.81
CA ALA A 12 -13.49 20.25 -10.37
C ALA A 12 -12.30 21.14 -10.04
N SER A 13 -12.02 21.35 -8.74
CA SER A 13 -10.75 21.91 -8.29
C SER A 13 -10.40 21.45 -6.86
N ALA A 14 -10.56 20.16 -6.57
CA ALA A 14 -9.81 19.55 -5.48
C ALA A 14 -8.34 19.49 -5.92
N ASP A 15 -7.47 20.10 -5.13
CA ASP A 15 -6.01 20.07 -5.28
C ASP A 15 -5.58 18.62 -5.60
N VAL A 16 -5.20 18.36 -6.87
CA VAL A 16 -4.81 17.01 -7.33
C VAL A 16 -3.38 16.75 -6.88
N THR A 17 -3.20 16.60 -5.56
CA THR A 17 -1.92 16.29 -4.96
C THR A 17 -1.81 14.78 -4.69
N GLY A 18 -0.62 14.24 -4.89
CA GLY A 18 -0.31 12.84 -4.60
C GLY A 18 -0.50 11.89 -5.79
N LEU A 19 -0.38 10.62 -5.47
CA LEU A 19 -0.44 9.51 -6.43
C LEU A 19 -1.88 9.09 -6.70
N ARG A 20 -2.24 8.93 -7.97
CA ARG A 20 -3.58 8.52 -8.38
C ARG A 20 -3.54 7.60 -9.60
N ALA A 21 -4.42 6.62 -9.62
CA ALA A 21 -4.75 5.80 -10.79
C ALA A 21 -6.20 6.07 -11.20
N ASP A 22 -6.44 6.33 -12.49
CA ASP A 22 -7.76 6.56 -13.06
C ASP A 22 -8.03 5.56 -14.17
N GLY A 23 -9.02 4.70 -13.98
CA GLY A 23 -9.50 3.74 -14.96
C GLY A 23 -8.41 2.79 -15.50
N VAL A 24 -7.45 2.41 -14.67
CA VAL A 24 -6.33 1.60 -15.13
C VAL A 24 -6.74 0.15 -15.39
N SER A 25 -6.37 -0.35 -16.57
CA SER A 25 -6.49 -1.77 -16.91
C SER A 25 -5.13 -2.33 -17.30
N ARG A 26 -4.92 -3.61 -17.00
CA ARG A 26 -3.66 -4.30 -17.30
C ARG A 26 -3.87 -5.78 -17.57
N THR A 27 -3.28 -6.24 -18.66
CA THR A 27 -3.20 -7.66 -19.04
C THR A 27 -1.81 -8.22 -18.70
N ALA A 28 -1.76 -9.42 -18.16
CA ALA A 28 -0.53 -10.15 -17.93
C ALA A 28 -0.71 -11.63 -18.28
N GLY A 29 0.22 -12.21 -19.05
CA GLY A 29 0.13 -13.61 -19.49
C GLY A 29 -1.13 -13.92 -20.30
N GLY A 30 -1.71 -12.95 -21.00
CA GLY A 30 -2.95 -13.10 -21.75
C GLY A 30 -4.25 -13.00 -20.94
N ALA A 31 -4.16 -12.84 -19.61
CA ALA A 31 -5.33 -12.64 -18.75
C ALA A 31 -5.44 -11.17 -18.31
N LEU A 32 -6.65 -10.64 -18.24
CA LEU A 32 -6.92 -9.32 -17.68
C LEU A 32 -6.78 -9.38 -16.16
N VAL A 33 -5.78 -8.65 -15.63
CA VAL A 33 -5.43 -8.67 -14.19
C VAL A 33 -5.98 -7.44 -13.48
N LEU A 34 -6.08 -6.31 -14.17
CA LEU A 34 -6.76 -5.10 -13.70
C LEU A 34 -7.76 -4.67 -14.77
N ASP A 35 -8.95 -4.27 -14.37
CA ASP A 35 -10.05 -3.88 -15.24
C ASP A 35 -10.74 -2.63 -14.68
N ASP A 36 -10.44 -1.48 -15.29
CA ASP A 36 -11.02 -0.17 -14.95
C ASP A 36 -10.88 0.22 -13.48
N VAL A 37 -9.67 0.02 -12.91
CA VAL A 37 -9.41 0.31 -11.50
C VAL A 37 -9.07 1.77 -11.30
N THR A 38 -9.81 2.44 -10.40
CA THR A 38 -9.53 3.79 -9.93
C THR A 38 -9.15 3.77 -8.45
N LEU A 39 -8.04 4.44 -8.11
CA LEU A 39 -7.54 4.59 -6.75
C LEU A 39 -6.95 5.98 -6.56
N ALA A 40 -7.42 6.71 -5.55
CA ALA A 40 -6.89 8.00 -5.13
C ALA A 40 -6.69 7.99 -3.61
N PRO A 41 -5.50 7.62 -3.12
CA PRO A 41 -5.22 7.65 -1.68
C PRO A 41 -5.34 9.06 -1.12
N ARG A 42 -5.92 9.19 0.06
CA ARG A 42 -5.99 10.50 0.74
C ARG A 42 -4.63 10.86 1.34
N PRO A 43 -4.17 12.11 1.19
CA PRO A 43 -2.88 12.53 1.75
C PRO A 43 -2.77 12.26 3.26
N GLY A 44 -1.64 11.70 3.68
CA GLY A 44 -1.34 11.42 5.08
C GLY A 44 -2.14 10.29 5.73
N THR A 45 -2.87 9.48 4.95
CA THR A 45 -3.67 8.34 5.44
C THR A 45 -3.09 6.99 5.02
N LEU A 46 -3.48 5.94 5.73
CA LEU A 46 -3.19 4.56 5.38
C LEU A 46 -4.40 3.93 4.65
N THR A 47 -4.22 3.63 3.37
CA THR A 47 -5.21 2.93 2.55
C THR A 47 -4.85 1.45 2.44
N GLY A 48 -5.73 0.57 2.94
CA GLY A 48 -5.61 -0.88 2.78
C GLY A 48 -6.11 -1.34 1.40
N LEU A 49 -5.27 -2.04 0.65
CA LEU A 49 -5.66 -2.69 -0.60
C LEU A 49 -5.96 -4.15 -0.30
N LEU A 50 -7.23 -4.52 -0.32
CA LEU A 50 -7.76 -5.81 0.11
C LEU A 50 -8.25 -6.63 -1.09
N GLY A 51 -8.39 -7.93 -0.89
CA GLY A 51 -8.95 -8.87 -1.88
C GLY A 51 -8.26 -10.22 -1.82
N PRO A 52 -8.86 -11.25 -2.41
CA PRO A 52 -8.29 -12.59 -2.50
C PRO A 52 -6.95 -12.63 -3.23
N ASN A 53 -6.25 -13.76 -3.15
CA ASN A 53 -5.05 -13.99 -3.95
C ASN A 53 -5.42 -13.92 -5.45
N GLY A 54 -4.55 -13.29 -6.23
CA GLY A 54 -4.80 -13.10 -7.67
C GLY A 54 -5.78 -11.98 -8.03
N SER A 55 -6.30 -11.20 -7.06
CA SER A 55 -7.23 -10.10 -7.35
C SER A 55 -6.59 -8.87 -8.01
N GLY A 56 -5.25 -8.85 -8.18
CA GLY A 56 -4.56 -7.75 -8.86
C GLY A 56 -3.82 -6.76 -7.94
N LYS A 57 -3.82 -6.94 -6.61
CA LYS A 57 -3.22 -6.01 -5.62
C LYS A 57 -1.77 -5.64 -5.95
N SER A 58 -0.88 -6.63 -6.05
CA SER A 58 0.54 -6.39 -6.36
C SER A 58 0.75 -5.78 -7.74
N THR A 59 -0.10 -6.12 -8.71
CA THR A 59 -0.08 -5.51 -10.04
C THR A 59 -0.45 -4.04 -9.97
N LEU A 60 -1.49 -3.68 -9.23
CA LEU A 60 -1.90 -2.30 -9.02
C LEU A 60 -0.80 -1.49 -8.33
N LEU A 61 -0.17 -2.03 -7.26
CA LEU A 61 0.95 -1.36 -6.58
C LEU A 61 2.13 -1.11 -7.55
N ARG A 62 2.46 -2.07 -8.42
CA ARG A 62 3.53 -1.91 -9.43
C ARG A 62 3.16 -0.89 -10.51
N VAL A 63 1.88 -0.79 -10.87
CA VAL A 63 1.38 0.23 -11.80
C VAL A 63 1.47 1.62 -11.15
N LEU A 64 1.04 1.77 -9.90
CA LEU A 64 1.17 3.00 -9.12
C LEU A 64 2.63 3.43 -8.95
N ALA A 65 3.55 2.49 -8.75
CA ALA A 65 4.98 2.74 -8.63
C ALA A 65 5.66 3.13 -9.96
N GLY A 66 4.95 3.05 -11.08
CA GLY A 66 5.52 3.25 -12.43
C GLY A 66 6.49 2.14 -12.86
N VAL A 67 6.47 0.99 -12.18
CA VAL A 67 7.25 -0.21 -12.56
C VAL A 67 6.59 -0.90 -13.75
N LEU A 68 5.26 -0.92 -13.78
CA LEU A 68 4.46 -1.44 -14.89
C LEU A 68 3.63 -0.29 -15.51
N ALA A 69 3.61 -0.22 -16.83
CA ALA A 69 2.69 0.68 -17.53
C ALA A 69 1.30 0.04 -17.60
N PRO A 70 0.19 0.79 -17.38
CA PRO A 70 -1.14 0.28 -17.65
C PRO A 70 -1.35 0.15 -19.17
N ASP A 71 -2.23 -0.78 -19.60
CA ASP A 71 -2.63 -0.91 -21.00
C ASP A 71 -3.66 0.17 -21.39
N SER A 72 -4.51 0.58 -20.44
CA SER A 72 -5.41 1.73 -20.55
C SER A 72 -5.54 2.45 -19.21
N GLY A 73 -6.16 3.64 -19.25
CA GLY A 73 -6.21 4.53 -18.08
C GLY A 73 -4.93 5.32 -17.90
N VAL A 74 -4.79 5.96 -16.74
CA VAL A 74 -3.64 6.82 -16.44
C VAL A 74 -3.28 6.75 -14.96
N VAL A 75 -1.98 6.82 -14.67
CA VAL A 75 -1.46 7.11 -13.33
C VAL A 75 -0.88 8.50 -13.33
N THR A 76 -1.23 9.29 -12.33
CA THR A 76 -0.72 10.66 -12.14
C THR A 76 -0.03 10.80 -10.79
N LEU A 77 0.93 11.72 -10.72
CA LEU A 77 1.59 12.16 -9.51
C LEU A 77 1.54 13.69 -9.49
N ASP A 78 0.87 14.27 -8.50
CA ASP A 78 0.61 15.71 -8.42
C ASP A 78 -0.06 16.28 -9.69
N GLY A 79 -0.93 15.51 -10.35
CA GLY A 79 -1.62 15.87 -11.59
C GLY A 79 -0.84 15.57 -12.88
N ASP A 80 0.46 15.38 -12.82
CA ASP A 80 1.27 15.03 -13.99
C ASP A 80 1.19 13.52 -14.29
N ARG A 81 1.08 13.18 -15.58
CA ARG A 81 1.12 11.75 -15.98
C ARG A 81 2.44 11.11 -15.56
N LEU A 82 2.37 10.05 -14.76
CA LEU A 82 3.56 9.37 -14.23
C LEU A 82 4.54 8.94 -15.31
N SER A 83 4.06 8.59 -16.50
CA SER A 83 4.87 8.22 -17.66
C SER A 83 5.72 9.37 -18.23
N THR A 84 5.36 10.63 -17.95
CA THR A 84 6.09 11.83 -18.39
C THR A 84 7.03 12.36 -17.32
N VAL A 85 6.84 11.96 -16.05
CA VAL A 85 7.71 12.38 -14.95
C VAL A 85 9.04 11.59 -15.02
N PRO A 86 10.19 12.25 -14.88
CA PRO A 86 11.47 11.54 -14.86
C PRO A 86 11.51 10.48 -13.76
N ARG A 87 11.94 9.25 -14.09
CA ARG A 87 11.97 8.11 -13.15
C ARG A 87 12.62 8.45 -11.81
N ARG A 88 13.65 9.28 -11.84
CA ARG A 88 14.35 9.72 -10.62
C ARG A 88 13.49 10.63 -9.75
N THR A 89 12.65 11.47 -10.35
CA THR A 89 11.69 12.31 -9.62
C THR A 89 10.63 11.45 -8.99
N VAL A 90 10.06 10.49 -9.72
CA VAL A 90 9.12 9.50 -9.16
C VAL A 90 9.78 8.75 -7.99
N ALA A 91 11.00 8.21 -8.20
CA ALA A 91 11.73 7.47 -7.17
C ALA A 91 12.13 8.30 -5.93
N ARG A 92 12.03 9.61 -5.94
CA ARG A 92 12.19 10.46 -4.75
C ARG A 92 10.89 10.68 -3.99
N GLN A 93 9.76 10.56 -4.66
CA GLN A 93 8.45 10.83 -4.06
C GLN A 93 7.69 9.56 -3.70
N VAL A 94 7.88 8.48 -4.46
CA VAL A 94 7.20 7.20 -4.27
C VAL A 94 8.21 6.14 -3.87
N ALA A 95 8.09 5.61 -2.66
CA ALA A 95 8.88 4.47 -2.20
C ALA A 95 8.06 3.19 -2.23
N VAL A 96 8.72 2.07 -2.54
CA VAL A 96 8.09 0.75 -2.60
C VAL A 96 8.79 -0.20 -1.66
N VAL A 97 8.01 -0.93 -0.87
CA VAL A 97 8.44 -2.07 -0.08
C VAL A 97 7.82 -3.32 -0.69
N GLU A 98 8.64 -4.13 -1.36
CA GLU A 98 8.20 -5.37 -1.98
C GLU A 98 8.16 -6.52 -0.97
N GLN A 99 7.35 -7.53 -1.25
CA GLN A 99 7.15 -8.71 -0.40
C GLN A 99 8.46 -9.49 -0.16
N HIS A 100 9.34 -9.58 -1.15
CA HIS A 100 10.61 -10.31 -1.08
C HIS A 100 11.75 -9.39 -1.51
N ALA A 101 12.58 -9.01 -0.57
CA ALA A 101 13.86 -8.37 -0.85
C ALA A 101 14.95 -9.17 -0.15
N ASP A 102 15.34 -10.29 -0.77
CA ASP A 102 16.47 -11.06 -0.28
C ASP A 102 17.76 -10.56 -0.95
N THR A 103 18.83 -10.48 -0.17
CA THR A 103 20.15 -10.11 -0.67
C THR A 103 21.17 -11.14 -0.23
N GLN A 104 21.99 -11.59 -1.18
CA GLN A 104 23.13 -12.48 -0.90
C GLN A 104 24.39 -11.70 -0.49
N VAL A 105 24.35 -10.38 -0.60
CA VAL A 105 25.47 -9.52 -0.25
C VAL A 105 25.57 -9.35 1.26
N ASP A 106 26.78 -9.37 1.79
CA ASP A 106 27.03 -9.12 3.22
C ASP A 106 27.00 -7.61 3.48
N LEU A 107 25.82 -7.14 3.89
CA LEU A 107 25.55 -5.73 4.19
C LEU A 107 25.21 -5.56 5.66
N THR A 108 25.61 -4.43 6.23
CA THR A 108 25.05 -3.99 7.51
C THR A 108 23.65 -3.43 7.34
N VAL A 109 22.90 -3.33 8.43
CA VAL A 109 21.59 -2.65 8.46
C VAL A 109 21.71 -1.22 7.90
N ALA A 110 22.72 -0.47 8.35
CA ALA A 110 22.95 0.89 7.86
C ALA A 110 23.24 0.95 6.37
N ASP A 111 23.99 -0.02 5.82
CA ASP A 111 24.26 -0.08 4.39
C ASP A 111 22.99 -0.38 3.59
N ALA A 112 22.17 -1.31 4.07
CA ALA A 112 20.88 -1.63 3.44
C ALA A 112 19.94 -0.40 3.42
N VAL A 113 19.86 0.35 4.52
CA VAL A 113 19.05 1.58 4.61
C VAL A 113 19.63 2.68 3.71
N ARG A 114 20.96 2.81 3.62
CA ARG A 114 21.62 3.79 2.75
C ARG A 114 21.30 3.61 1.27
N LEU A 115 20.93 2.39 0.82
CA LEU A 115 20.44 2.16 -0.54
C LEU A 115 19.20 3.01 -0.88
N GLY A 116 18.38 3.39 0.11
CA GLY A 116 17.27 4.31 -0.07
C GLY A 116 17.68 5.69 -0.58
N ARG A 117 18.97 6.08 -0.42
CA ARG A 117 19.48 7.37 -0.92
C ARG A 117 19.85 7.38 -2.40
N VAL A 118 19.83 6.23 -3.09
CA VAL A 118 20.19 6.12 -4.51
C VAL A 118 19.48 7.16 -5.40
N PRO A 119 18.19 7.44 -5.26
CA PRO A 119 17.50 8.46 -6.05
C PRO A 119 18.00 9.89 -5.82
N HIS A 120 18.63 10.17 -4.68
CA HIS A 120 19.15 11.50 -4.31
C HIS A 120 20.59 11.74 -4.77
N ARG A 121 21.35 10.67 -5.01
CA ARG A 121 22.78 10.73 -5.31
C ARG A 121 23.03 10.75 -6.82
N ARG A 122 24.08 11.46 -7.25
CA ARG A 122 24.62 11.29 -8.60
C ARG A 122 25.45 10.01 -8.65
N ALA A 123 25.55 9.40 -9.81
CA ALA A 123 26.41 8.24 -9.99
C ALA A 123 27.84 8.57 -9.52
N TRP A 124 28.42 7.66 -8.72
CA TRP A 124 29.78 7.78 -8.19
C TRP A 124 30.05 8.94 -7.22
N SER A 125 29.01 9.66 -6.76
CA SER A 125 29.18 10.68 -5.74
C SER A 125 29.34 10.05 -4.34
N PRO A 126 30.21 10.55 -3.47
CA PRO A 126 30.26 10.12 -2.08
C PRO A 126 28.93 10.45 -1.36
N SER A 127 28.70 9.79 -0.22
CA SER A 127 27.57 10.10 0.67
C SER A 127 27.73 11.52 1.22
N THR A 128 26.63 12.26 1.28
CA THR A 128 26.61 13.61 1.84
C THR A 128 26.16 13.57 3.30
N ALA A 129 26.39 14.66 4.05
CA ALA A 129 25.88 14.79 5.43
C ALA A 129 24.33 14.66 5.47
N ALA A 130 23.64 15.15 4.45
CA ALA A 130 22.19 15.01 4.33
C ALA A 130 21.79 13.53 4.13
N ASP A 131 22.56 12.76 3.35
CA ASP A 131 22.28 11.33 3.18
C ASP A 131 22.46 10.57 4.49
N GLU A 132 23.52 10.86 5.25
CA GLU A 132 23.76 10.22 6.55
C GLU A 132 22.70 10.61 7.59
N GLU A 133 22.19 11.85 7.54
CA GLU A 133 21.07 12.29 8.39
C GLU A 133 19.78 11.56 8.05
N ALA A 134 19.44 11.44 6.76
CA ALA A 134 18.26 10.71 6.33
C ALA A 134 18.31 9.22 6.74
N VAL A 135 19.48 8.59 6.65
CA VAL A 135 19.70 7.21 7.12
C VAL A 135 19.53 7.11 8.64
N ARG A 136 20.10 8.02 9.42
CA ARG A 136 19.96 8.07 10.88
C ARG A 136 18.50 8.23 11.30
N SER A 137 17.81 9.20 10.70
CA SER A 137 16.39 9.44 10.94
C SER A 137 15.53 8.21 10.62
N ALA A 138 15.78 7.55 9.50
CA ALA A 138 15.07 6.34 9.12
C ALA A 138 15.29 5.19 10.11
N LEU A 139 16.52 4.96 10.55
CA LEU A 139 16.86 3.96 11.57
C LEU A 139 16.16 4.27 12.91
N ALA A 140 16.17 5.53 13.35
CA ALA A 140 15.52 5.95 14.59
C ALA A 140 14.00 5.74 14.52
N ARG A 141 13.35 6.15 13.43
CA ARG A 141 11.88 5.98 13.22
C ARG A 141 11.43 4.53 13.20
N THR A 142 12.31 3.61 12.82
CA THR A 142 12.01 2.17 12.74
C THR A 142 12.55 1.38 13.93
N GLY A 143 13.16 2.04 14.94
CA GLY A 143 13.73 1.39 16.12
C GLY A 143 14.93 0.50 15.81
N LEU A 144 15.73 0.86 14.79
CA LEU A 144 16.87 0.05 14.32
C LEU A 144 18.24 0.69 14.64
N THR A 145 18.28 1.76 15.43
CA THR A 145 19.52 2.50 15.72
C THR A 145 20.61 1.58 16.30
N ASP A 146 20.27 0.76 17.28
CA ASP A 146 21.21 -0.16 17.94
C ASP A 146 21.63 -1.34 17.06
N LEU A 147 20.89 -1.59 16.01
CA LEU A 147 21.17 -2.65 15.03
C LEU A 147 21.93 -2.16 13.79
N ALA A 148 22.27 -0.88 13.70
CA ALA A 148 22.82 -0.25 12.50
C ALA A 148 24.08 -0.96 11.95
N ALA A 149 24.96 -1.44 12.82
CA ALA A 149 26.18 -2.17 12.44
C ALA A 149 26.00 -3.69 12.29
N ARG A 150 24.80 -4.22 12.58
CA ARG A 150 24.52 -5.66 12.54
C ARG A 150 24.40 -6.14 11.09
N SER A 151 24.92 -7.34 10.80
CA SER A 151 24.79 -7.95 9.49
C SER A 151 23.33 -8.29 9.16
N TRP A 152 22.86 -7.96 7.95
CA TRP A 152 21.55 -8.31 7.41
C TRP A 152 21.21 -9.79 7.58
N ARG A 153 22.19 -10.67 7.41
CA ARG A 153 21.97 -12.13 7.46
C ARG A 153 21.54 -12.64 8.83
N THR A 154 21.90 -11.92 9.89
CA THR A 154 21.62 -12.29 11.28
C THR A 154 20.29 -11.77 11.80
N LEU A 155 19.54 -11.02 10.99
CA LEU A 155 18.28 -10.42 11.37
C LEU A 155 17.14 -11.45 11.34
N SER A 156 16.21 -11.31 12.28
CA SER A 156 14.90 -11.97 12.24
C SER A 156 14.04 -11.46 11.06
N GLY A 157 12.97 -12.17 10.73
CA GLY A 157 12.02 -11.75 9.69
C GLY A 157 11.44 -10.36 9.95
N GLY A 158 11.00 -10.09 11.18
CA GLY A 158 10.47 -8.80 11.57
C GLY A 158 11.51 -7.67 11.55
N GLU A 159 12.76 -7.95 11.96
CA GLU A 159 13.86 -6.98 11.84
C GLU A 159 14.15 -6.67 10.37
N ARG A 160 14.22 -7.68 9.49
CA ARG A 160 14.40 -7.47 8.05
C ARG A 160 13.30 -6.61 7.45
N GLN A 161 12.04 -6.86 7.83
CA GLN A 161 10.91 -6.07 7.34
C GLN A 161 11.01 -4.61 7.79
N ARG A 162 11.39 -4.36 9.05
CA ARG A 162 11.66 -2.99 9.54
C ARG A 162 12.81 -2.31 8.79
N VAL A 163 13.87 -3.04 8.43
CA VAL A 163 14.98 -2.49 7.61
C VAL A 163 14.49 -2.12 6.20
N GLN A 164 13.60 -2.89 5.59
CA GLN A 164 13.00 -2.54 4.29
C GLN A 164 12.19 -1.23 4.38
N ILE A 165 11.41 -1.06 5.45
CA ILE A 165 10.70 0.20 5.70
C ILE A 165 11.70 1.33 5.96
N ALA A 166 12.75 1.11 6.76
CA ALA A 166 13.79 2.12 6.99
C ALA A 166 14.47 2.55 5.68
N ARG A 167 14.76 1.60 4.78
CA ARG A 167 15.30 1.88 3.44
C ARG A 167 14.34 2.77 2.64
N ALA A 168 13.04 2.45 2.67
CA ALA A 168 12.03 3.25 1.99
C ALA A 168 11.95 4.66 2.62
N LEU A 169 11.98 4.80 3.93
CA LEU A 169 11.95 6.08 4.64
C LEU A 169 13.22 6.92 4.39
N ALA A 170 14.39 6.29 4.26
CA ALA A 170 15.63 6.99 3.90
C ALA A 170 15.56 7.67 2.53
N GLN A 171 14.63 7.25 1.68
CA GLN A 171 14.32 7.90 0.40
C GLN A 171 13.56 9.24 0.59
N GLU A 172 13.06 9.53 1.82
CA GLU A 172 12.22 10.70 2.16
C GLU A 172 11.00 10.82 1.25
N PRO A 173 10.21 9.73 1.09
CA PRO A 173 9.09 9.73 0.16
C PRO A 173 7.89 10.52 0.73
N ARG A 174 6.98 10.90 -0.17
CA ARG A 174 5.63 11.39 0.19
C ARG A 174 4.61 10.24 0.17
N GLU A 175 4.83 9.29 -0.73
CA GLU A 175 3.99 8.13 -0.97
C GLU A 175 4.74 6.84 -0.63
N LEU A 176 4.12 5.96 0.12
CA LEU A 176 4.70 4.67 0.51
C LEU A 176 3.78 3.53 0.07
N LEU A 177 4.27 2.70 -0.83
CA LEU A 177 3.57 1.53 -1.34
C LEU A 177 4.16 0.27 -0.70
N LEU A 178 3.31 -0.55 -0.06
CA LEU A 178 3.76 -1.77 0.63
C LEU A 178 3.00 -2.98 0.08
N ASP A 179 3.73 -3.96 -0.44
CA ASP A 179 3.15 -5.19 -0.97
C ASP A 179 3.27 -6.31 0.07
N GLU A 180 2.16 -6.58 0.77
CA GLU A 180 2.00 -7.64 1.78
C GLU A 180 3.12 -7.67 2.85
N PRO A 181 3.42 -6.54 3.51
CA PRO A 181 4.57 -6.44 4.40
C PRO A 181 4.42 -7.23 5.71
N THR A 182 3.22 -7.71 6.02
CA THR A 182 2.92 -8.49 7.24
C THR A 182 3.05 -10.00 7.02
N ASN A 183 3.27 -10.47 5.79
CA ASN A 183 3.37 -11.90 5.51
C ASN A 183 4.56 -12.55 6.23
N HIS A 184 4.35 -13.77 6.73
CA HIS A 184 5.34 -14.57 7.45
C HIS A 184 5.84 -13.97 8.79
N LEU A 185 5.18 -12.93 9.28
CA LEU A 185 5.42 -12.37 10.61
C LEU A 185 4.48 -13.01 11.63
N ASP A 186 4.94 -13.19 12.85
CA ASP A 186 4.06 -13.51 13.97
C ASP A 186 3.18 -12.32 14.36
N ILE A 187 2.15 -12.57 15.15
CA ILE A 187 1.12 -11.58 15.51
C ILE A 187 1.74 -10.31 16.13
N GLN A 188 2.72 -10.46 17.02
CA GLN A 188 3.36 -9.31 17.67
C GLN A 188 4.04 -8.44 16.63
N HIS A 189 4.88 -9.03 15.76
CA HIS A 189 5.59 -8.30 14.72
C HIS A 189 4.67 -7.69 13.67
N GLN A 190 3.52 -8.34 13.37
CA GLN A 190 2.49 -7.75 12.50
C GLN A 190 1.90 -6.47 13.11
N LEU A 191 1.50 -6.52 14.39
CA LEU A 191 0.93 -5.36 15.09
C LEU A 191 1.94 -4.22 15.22
N ASP A 192 3.19 -4.53 15.58
CA ASP A 192 4.27 -3.54 15.68
C ASP A 192 4.54 -2.86 14.33
N LEU A 193 4.53 -3.64 13.23
CA LEU A 193 4.72 -3.11 11.87
C LEU A 193 3.57 -2.21 11.45
N MET A 194 2.33 -2.65 11.68
CA MET A 194 1.14 -1.87 11.34
C MET A 194 1.10 -0.56 12.14
N ALA A 195 1.39 -0.61 13.44
CA ALA A 195 1.48 0.58 14.29
C ALA A 195 2.59 1.53 13.82
N LEU A 196 3.76 0.99 13.44
CA LEU A 196 4.84 1.77 12.86
C LEU A 196 4.35 2.51 11.61
N VAL A 197 3.77 1.80 10.62
CA VAL A 197 3.36 2.40 9.35
C VAL A 197 2.25 3.43 9.55
N ALA A 198 1.23 3.13 10.36
CA ALA A 198 0.15 4.08 10.69
C ALA A 198 0.68 5.35 11.37
N GLY A 199 1.74 5.23 12.19
CA GLY A 199 2.39 6.37 12.86
C GLY A 199 3.26 7.24 11.95
N LEU A 200 3.57 6.81 10.71
CA LEU A 200 4.45 7.56 9.79
C LEU A 200 3.84 8.87 9.29
N ARG A 201 2.52 8.98 9.23
CA ARG A 201 1.74 10.10 8.65
C ARG A 201 2.13 10.42 7.21
N LEU A 202 2.55 9.41 6.47
CA LEU A 202 2.74 9.45 5.02
C LEU A 202 1.46 9.00 4.32
N THR A 203 1.31 9.33 3.06
CA THR A 203 0.28 8.69 2.23
C THR A 203 0.73 7.26 1.93
N CYS A 204 0.03 6.28 2.50
CA CYS A 204 0.40 4.88 2.38
C CYS A 204 -0.68 4.08 1.65
N VAL A 205 -0.27 3.20 0.72
CA VAL A 205 -1.12 2.14 0.16
C VAL A 205 -0.48 0.81 0.49
N MET A 206 -1.21 -0.05 1.20
CA MET A 206 -0.70 -1.32 1.69
C MET A 206 -1.59 -2.48 1.26
N ALA A 207 -1.06 -3.41 0.48
CA ALA A 207 -1.75 -4.67 0.23
C ALA A 207 -1.76 -5.52 1.50
N LEU A 208 -2.94 -5.97 1.89
CA LEU A 208 -3.16 -6.78 3.09
C LEU A 208 -4.06 -7.98 2.78
N HIS A 209 -3.85 -9.07 3.52
CA HIS A 209 -4.73 -10.23 3.50
C HIS A 209 -5.63 -10.29 4.73
N ASP A 210 -5.18 -9.78 5.86
CA ASP A 210 -5.91 -9.81 7.12
C ASP A 210 -6.88 -8.64 7.23
N LEU A 211 -8.18 -8.95 7.24
CA LEU A 211 -9.26 -7.96 7.34
C LEU A 211 -9.29 -7.28 8.72
N ASN A 212 -8.90 -7.97 9.80
CA ASN A 212 -8.84 -7.38 11.12
C ASN A 212 -7.66 -6.41 11.25
N LEU A 213 -6.49 -6.72 10.67
CA LEU A 213 -5.39 -5.76 10.61
C LEU A 213 -5.80 -4.51 9.81
N ALA A 214 -6.48 -4.68 8.67
CA ALA A 214 -7.01 -3.55 7.92
C ALA A 214 -8.02 -2.75 8.73
N ALA A 215 -8.96 -3.42 9.40
CA ALA A 215 -9.95 -2.79 10.28
C ALA A 215 -9.32 -2.00 11.42
N MET A 216 -8.24 -2.51 12.01
CA MET A 216 -7.57 -1.87 13.16
C MET A 216 -6.74 -0.64 12.77
N PHE A 217 -6.10 -0.64 11.60
CA PHE A 217 -5.05 0.33 11.29
C PHE A 217 -5.32 1.20 10.07
N CYS A 218 -6.12 0.74 9.10
CA CYS A 218 -6.39 1.53 7.90
C CYS A 218 -7.47 2.59 8.13
N ASP A 219 -7.31 3.75 7.50
CA ASP A 219 -8.31 4.81 7.46
C ASP A 219 -9.34 4.51 6.36
N HIS A 220 -8.84 4.04 5.22
CA HIS A 220 -9.62 3.68 4.04
C HIS A 220 -9.22 2.30 3.54
N VAL A 221 -10.13 1.67 2.83
CA VAL A 221 -9.84 0.42 2.14
C VAL A 221 -10.39 0.44 0.72
N VAL A 222 -9.69 -0.26 -0.17
CA VAL A 222 -10.14 -0.58 -1.52
C VAL A 222 -10.11 -2.09 -1.65
N VAL A 223 -11.24 -2.67 -2.00
CA VAL A 223 -11.40 -4.12 -2.12
C VAL A 223 -11.40 -4.51 -3.59
N LEU A 224 -10.40 -5.27 -4.00
CA LEU A 224 -10.29 -5.82 -5.36
C LEU A 224 -10.78 -7.27 -5.42
N HIS A 225 -11.52 -7.58 -6.47
CA HIS A 225 -11.91 -8.94 -6.81
C HIS A 225 -11.90 -9.10 -8.33
N GLU A 226 -11.22 -10.13 -8.83
CA GLU A 226 -11.10 -10.41 -10.28
C GLU A 226 -10.65 -9.18 -11.10
N GLY A 227 -9.69 -8.42 -10.56
CA GLY A 227 -9.14 -7.23 -11.22
C GLY A 227 -10.00 -5.97 -11.13
N ARG A 228 -11.15 -5.98 -10.49
CA ARG A 228 -12.08 -4.85 -10.38
C ARG A 228 -12.21 -4.34 -8.95
N THR A 229 -12.53 -3.07 -8.81
CA THR A 229 -12.88 -2.49 -7.51
C THR A 229 -14.31 -2.86 -7.16
N MET A 230 -14.49 -3.63 -6.08
CA MET A 230 -15.80 -4.02 -5.54
C MET A 230 -16.36 -2.98 -4.58
N ALA A 231 -15.50 -2.37 -3.79
CA ALA A 231 -15.85 -1.30 -2.86
C ALA A 231 -14.60 -0.47 -2.51
N ALA A 232 -14.80 0.81 -2.22
CA ALA A 232 -13.77 1.73 -1.75
C ALA A 232 -14.39 2.77 -0.80
N GLY A 233 -13.69 3.11 0.28
CA GLY A 233 -14.16 4.09 1.26
C GLY A 233 -13.54 3.91 2.64
N PRO A 234 -14.09 4.60 3.66
CA PRO A 234 -13.73 4.40 5.05
C PRO A 234 -13.88 2.93 5.46
N VAL A 235 -12.95 2.45 6.28
CA VAL A 235 -12.91 1.01 6.64
C VAL A 235 -14.21 0.53 7.30
N GLU A 236 -14.82 1.39 8.11
CA GLU A 236 -16.06 1.13 8.81
C GLU A 236 -17.30 1.02 7.90
N GLU A 237 -17.27 1.65 6.73
CA GLU A 237 -18.36 1.60 5.75
C GLU A 237 -18.22 0.40 4.81
N VAL A 238 -16.99 0.07 4.44
CA VAL A 238 -16.68 -0.93 3.41
C VAL A 238 -16.69 -2.35 3.97
N LEU A 239 -16.10 -2.58 5.16
CA LEU A 239 -15.99 -3.93 5.72
C LEU A 239 -17.32 -4.38 6.32
N THR A 240 -18.18 -4.96 5.49
CA THR A 240 -19.50 -5.49 5.85
C THR A 240 -19.56 -7.01 5.69
N GLU A 241 -20.47 -7.67 6.44
CA GLU A 241 -20.70 -9.11 6.34
C GLU A 241 -21.01 -9.54 4.89
N ARG A 242 -21.82 -8.71 4.18
CA ARG A 242 -22.17 -8.94 2.78
C ARG A 242 -20.95 -8.91 1.87
N LEU A 243 -20.11 -7.85 1.97
CA LEU A 243 -18.90 -7.75 1.16
C LEU A 243 -17.96 -8.94 1.40
N ILE A 244 -17.79 -9.34 2.67
CA ILE A 244 -16.95 -10.47 3.04
C ILE A 244 -17.49 -11.76 2.43
N ALA A 245 -18.80 -11.98 2.48
CA ALA A 245 -19.42 -13.15 1.87
C ALA A 245 -19.26 -13.17 0.35
N ASP A 246 -19.49 -12.03 -0.31
CA ASP A 246 -19.46 -11.92 -1.78
C ASP A 246 -18.05 -12.07 -2.33
N VAL A 247 -17.05 -11.42 -1.70
CA VAL A 247 -15.66 -11.36 -2.20
C VAL A 247 -14.82 -12.55 -1.71
N TYR A 248 -14.89 -12.87 -0.42
CA TYR A 248 -14.03 -13.88 0.21
C TYR A 248 -14.68 -15.26 0.35
N ARG A 249 -15.97 -15.38 0.02
CA ARG A 249 -16.75 -16.62 0.16
C ARG A 249 -16.76 -17.16 1.60
N VAL A 250 -16.76 -16.24 2.58
CA VAL A 250 -16.75 -16.54 4.00
C VAL A 250 -17.92 -15.86 4.69
N ARG A 251 -18.64 -16.59 5.54
CA ARG A 251 -19.61 -15.99 6.46
C ARG A 251 -18.85 -15.37 7.63
N ALA A 252 -19.18 -14.14 7.95
CA ALA A 252 -18.60 -13.41 9.05
C ALA A 252 -19.68 -12.68 9.83
N SER A 253 -19.38 -12.33 11.07
CA SER A 253 -20.10 -11.33 11.84
C SER A 253 -19.19 -10.13 12.02
N VAL A 254 -19.72 -8.95 11.75
CA VAL A 254 -18.99 -7.68 11.87
C VAL A 254 -19.61 -6.87 13.01
N THR A 255 -18.88 -6.73 14.10
CA THR A 255 -19.27 -5.90 15.25
C THR A 255 -18.48 -4.60 15.26
N ARG A 256 -19.03 -3.56 15.86
CA ARG A 256 -18.38 -2.26 16.05
C ARG A 256 -18.40 -1.94 17.53
N GLU A 257 -17.47 -2.56 18.24
CA GLU A 257 -17.31 -2.43 19.68
C GLU A 257 -16.04 -1.62 19.97
N GLY A 258 -16.12 -0.73 20.96
CA GLY A 258 -15.00 0.11 21.37
C GLY A 258 -15.24 1.60 21.10
N PRO A 259 -14.38 2.48 21.66
CA PRO A 259 -14.57 3.93 21.62
C PRO A 259 -14.37 4.54 20.21
N ASP A 260 -13.69 3.85 19.32
CA ASP A 260 -13.34 4.26 17.97
C ASP A 260 -14.28 3.69 16.89
N GLY A 261 -15.24 2.82 17.28
CA GLY A 261 -16.26 2.26 16.37
C GLY A 261 -15.69 1.42 15.21
N ARG A 262 -14.42 1.01 15.30
CA ARG A 262 -13.76 0.22 14.25
C ARG A 262 -14.37 -1.17 14.12
N PRO A 263 -14.49 -1.72 12.91
CA PRO A 263 -15.06 -3.05 12.71
C PRO A 263 -14.15 -4.14 13.27
N HIS A 264 -14.76 -5.11 13.94
CA HIS A 264 -14.11 -6.36 14.34
C HIS A 264 -14.80 -7.53 13.64
N ILE A 265 -14.01 -8.33 12.92
CA ILE A 265 -14.52 -9.37 12.02
C ILE A 265 -14.29 -10.73 12.65
N ARG A 266 -15.38 -11.42 12.95
CA ARG A 266 -15.38 -12.81 13.42
C ARG A 266 -15.81 -13.74 12.29
N PHE A 267 -14.91 -14.56 11.81
CA PHE A 267 -15.22 -15.57 10.78
C PHE A 267 -16.04 -16.70 11.37
N LEU A 268 -17.14 -17.08 10.69
CA LEU A 268 -18.09 -18.10 11.13
C LEU A 268 -17.96 -19.40 10.32
N GLY A 269 -17.38 -19.35 9.15
CA GLY A 269 -17.18 -20.50 8.27
C GLY A 269 -17.33 -20.16 6.78
N PRO A 270 -17.16 -21.12 5.87
CA PRO A 270 -17.32 -20.88 4.45
C PRO A 270 -18.76 -20.44 4.13
N ALA A 271 -18.93 -19.53 3.17
CA ALA A 271 -20.25 -19.24 2.62
C ALA A 271 -20.75 -20.50 1.89
N GLN A 272 -22.00 -20.88 2.10
CA GLN A 272 -22.60 -21.98 1.34
C GLN A 272 -22.64 -21.58 -0.13
N ALA A 273 -22.16 -22.47 -1.02
CA ALA A 273 -22.40 -22.29 -2.44
C ALA A 273 -23.92 -22.16 -2.67
N PRO A 274 -24.39 -21.27 -3.58
CA PRO A 274 -25.79 -21.27 -3.96
C PRO A 274 -26.14 -22.69 -4.38
N ALA A 275 -27.22 -23.23 -3.82
CA ALA A 275 -27.71 -24.55 -4.22
C ALA A 275 -27.82 -24.60 -5.74
N PRO A 276 -27.32 -25.66 -6.42
CA PRO A 276 -27.52 -25.79 -7.84
C PRO A 276 -29.01 -25.72 -8.09
N GLY A 277 -29.43 -24.73 -8.88
CA GLY A 277 -30.82 -24.45 -9.16
C GLY A 277 -31.49 -25.71 -9.69
N GLY A 278 -32.58 -26.09 -9.04
CA GLY A 278 -33.47 -27.17 -9.49
C GLY A 278 -34.24 -26.76 -10.74
#